data_d950a1b7e179a0760ded8f620d35b2a9
#
_entry.id   d950a1b7e179a0760ded8f620d35b2a9
#
_cell.length_a   1.000
_cell.length_b   1.000
_cell.length_c   1.000
_cell.angle_alpha   90.00
_cell.angle_beta   90.00
_cell.angle_gamma   90.00
#
_symmetry.space_group_name_H-M   'P 1'
#
loop_
_entity.id
_entity.type
_entity.pdbx_description
1 polymer ?
#
loop_
_entity_poly.entity_id
_entity_poly.type
_entity_poly.pdbx_seq_one_letter_code
_entity_poly.pdbx_strand_id
1 'polypeptide(L)'
;MKTAKAVFAIAVLCLTGMPAAWAQSYPSKTIRLISPYPPGGGTDATARIIAQALGDQMGQQVVVDSRAGASGRIGTELAAKSSADGYNLVLGNIAPLAILPASGAKLAYDPIGGFNPVSLIATSDYILTVHPSLPTRSVKDLLALAKSRPGQLTYASSGSLGAPHLAGELFNLMAGVKLLHVPYKGNGPAAIAVLTGETTMMFGTGPSVVPHIGVGKMRALATTGGKRSMPDLPAMNEMMPGYEVTQWYGILAPAGTPPAIVERLQKEIAIAIANPKVAQLFVKLGTQPVSNTPAQFSTLIRSEIERWTKVIKAAGIKAD
;
A
#
# COMPACT_ATOMS: atom_id res chain seq x y z
N MET A 1 -28.54 61.42 35.08
CA MET A 1 -28.37 60.05 35.54
C MET A 1 -29.22 58.98 34.83
N LYS A 2 -30.33 59.32 34.11
CA LYS A 2 -31.19 58.35 33.43
C LYS A 2 -30.67 57.90 32.04
N THR A 3 -29.84 58.71 31.34
CA THR A 3 -29.28 58.44 30.02
C THR A 3 -28.07 57.48 30.05
N ALA A 4 -27.30 57.45 31.12
CA ALA A 4 -26.13 56.54 31.24
C ALA A 4 -26.52 55.08 31.47
N LYS A 5 -27.68 54.78 32.07
CA LYS A 5 -28.18 53.41 32.31
C LYS A 5 -28.73 52.74 31.03
N ALA A 6 -29.23 53.52 30.10
CA ALA A 6 -29.77 52.99 28.82
C ALA A 6 -28.65 52.60 27.86
N VAL A 7 -27.52 53.29 27.84
CA VAL A 7 -26.36 52.98 26.96
C VAL A 7 -25.66 51.71 27.44
N PHE A 8 -25.58 51.46 28.76
CA PHE A 8 -25.00 50.23 29.30
C PHE A 8 -25.82 48.98 29.06
N ALA A 9 -27.16 49.10 29.01
CA ALA A 9 -28.05 47.99 28.74
C ALA A 9 -28.00 47.54 27.25
N ILE A 10 -27.75 48.46 26.30
CA ILE A 10 -27.64 48.14 24.88
C ILE A 10 -26.28 47.50 24.59
N ALA A 11 -25.20 47.88 25.28
CA ALA A 11 -23.86 47.29 25.08
C ALA A 11 -23.77 45.82 25.56
N VAL A 12 -24.56 45.41 26.59
CA VAL A 12 -24.60 44.02 27.09
C VAL A 12 -25.44 43.11 26.18
N LEU A 13 -26.41 43.64 25.45
CA LEU A 13 -27.26 42.84 24.55
C LEU A 13 -26.58 42.47 23.23
N CYS A 14 -25.51 43.20 22.82
CA CYS A 14 -24.75 42.90 21.61
C CYS A 14 -23.68 41.79 21.79
N LEU A 15 -23.38 41.38 23.02
CA LEU A 15 -22.35 40.34 23.26
C LEU A 15 -22.91 38.90 23.28
N THR A 16 -24.22 38.68 23.18
CA THR A 16 -24.82 37.32 23.25
C THR A 16 -25.13 36.69 21.88
N GLY A 17 -24.78 37.39 20.80
CA GLY A 17 -25.09 36.97 19.43
C GLY A 17 -23.89 36.45 18.63
N MET A 18 -22.85 35.82 19.24
CA MET A 18 -21.94 35.03 18.45
C MET A 18 -22.69 33.79 17.95
N PRO A 19 -22.96 33.69 16.62
CA PRO A 19 -23.49 32.44 16.12
C PRO A 19 -22.48 31.34 16.51
N ALA A 20 -22.93 30.34 17.25
CA ALA A 20 -22.16 29.12 17.38
C ALA A 20 -21.85 28.68 15.96
N ALA A 21 -20.59 28.89 15.52
CA ALA A 21 -20.13 28.36 14.25
C ALA A 21 -20.43 26.86 14.33
N TRP A 22 -21.48 26.44 13.61
CA TRP A 22 -21.81 25.03 13.48
C TRP A 22 -20.57 24.39 12.86
N ALA A 23 -19.77 23.80 13.71
CA ALA A 23 -18.64 23.02 13.25
C ALA A 23 -19.24 21.98 12.30
N GLN A 24 -19.08 22.20 10.98
CA GLN A 24 -19.57 21.26 9.98
C GLN A 24 -19.04 19.90 10.35
N SER A 25 -19.94 18.96 10.60
CA SER A 25 -19.55 17.60 10.97
C SER A 25 -18.70 17.02 9.85
N TYR A 26 -17.45 16.66 10.15
CA TYR A 26 -16.60 15.97 9.18
C TYR A 26 -17.04 14.52 9.04
N PRO A 27 -17.15 13.98 7.81
CA PRO A 27 -17.07 14.66 6.51
C PRO A 27 -18.42 15.28 6.09
N SER A 28 -18.37 16.45 5.42
CA SER A 28 -19.52 17.13 4.83
C SER A 28 -19.55 17.14 3.30
N LYS A 29 -18.47 16.61 2.68
CA LYS A 29 -18.30 16.48 1.22
C LYS A 29 -17.53 15.21 0.87
N THR A 30 -17.46 14.89 -0.41
CA THR A 30 -16.71 13.73 -0.92
C THR A 30 -15.25 13.75 -0.49
N ILE A 31 -14.75 12.59 -0.02
CA ILE A 31 -13.34 12.36 0.29
C ILE A 31 -12.67 11.75 -0.94
N ARG A 32 -11.50 12.27 -1.30
CA ARG A 32 -10.65 11.73 -2.35
C ARG A 32 -9.58 10.83 -1.76
N LEU A 33 -9.56 9.56 -2.15
CA LEU A 33 -8.52 8.60 -1.80
C LEU A 33 -7.59 8.38 -3.00
N ILE A 34 -6.40 8.97 -2.94
CA ILE A 34 -5.39 8.82 -3.99
C ILE A 34 -4.79 7.42 -3.90
N SER A 35 -4.91 6.65 -5.00
CA SER A 35 -4.24 5.37 -5.19
C SER A 35 -3.01 5.59 -6.06
N PRO A 36 -1.77 5.35 -5.58
CA PRO A 36 -0.56 5.63 -6.34
C PRO A 36 -0.21 4.59 -7.41
N TYR A 37 -1.14 3.69 -7.75
CA TYR A 37 -0.98 2.65 -8.77
C TYR A 37 -2.20 2.55 -9.67
N PRO A 38 -2.04 1.98 -10.89
CA PRO A 38 -3.15 1.80 -11.82
C PRO A 38 -4.16 0.76 -11.31
N PRO A 39 -5.37 0.74 -11.88
CA PRO A 39 -6.37 -0.30 -11.62
C PRO A 39 -5.84 -1.72 -11.86
N GLY A 40 -6.44 -2.71 -11.17
CA GLY A 40 -6.16 -4.14 -11.33
C GLY A 40 -5.02 -4.69 -10.48
N GLY A 41 -4.35 -3.85 -9.67
CA GLY A 41 -3.35 -4.29 -8.70
C GLY A 41 -3.88 -4.31 -7.27
N GLY A 42 -3.05 -4.83 -6.34
CA GLY A 42 -3.41 -4.92 -4.92
C GLY A 42 -3.77 -3.58 -4.28
N THR A 43 -3.07 -2.52 -4.64
CA THR A 43 -3.34 -1.18 -4.11
C THR A 43 -4.72 -0.67 -4.54
N ASP A 44 -5.09 -0.84 -5.81
CA ASP A 44 -6.40 -0.42 -6.32
C ASP A 44 -7.54 -1.24 -5.67
N ALA A 45 -7.40 -2.57 -5.62
CA ALA A 45 -8.40 -3.44 -5.00
C ALA A 45 -8.61 -3.09 -3.52
N THR A 46 -7.52 -2.89 -2.77
CA THR A 46 -7.55 -2.49 -1.36
C THR A 46 -8.17 -1.10 -1.18
N ALA A 47 -7.84 -0.14 -2.07
CA ALA A 47 -8.42 1.21 -2.05
C ALA A 47 -9.94 1.17 -2.24
N ARG A 48 -10.43 0.36 -3.17
CA ARG A 48 -11.89 0.25 -3.46
C ARG A 48 -12.66 -0.37 -2.31
N ILE A 49 -12.12 -1.43 -1.69
CA ILE A 49 -12.76 -2.07 -0.53
C ILE A 49 -12.91 -1.07 0.62
N ILE A 50 -11.81 -0.40 1.00
CA ILE A 50 -11.87 0.53 2.13
C ILE A 50 -12.66 1.80 1.81
N ALA A 51 -12.59 2.31 0.57
CA ALA A 51 -13.34 3.48 0.13
C ALA A 51 -14.85 3.23 0.20
N GLN A 52 -15.31 2.07 -0.28
CA GLN A 52 -16.72 1.69 -0.18
C GLN A 52 -17.16 1.57 1.30
N ALA A 53 -16.38 0.85 2.12
CA ALA A 53 -16.73 0.65 3.53
C ALA A 53 -16.80 1.98 4.31
N LEU A 54 -15.83 2.88 4.09
CA LEU A 54 -15.84 4.21 4.71
C LEU A 54 -16.99 5.08 4.17
N GLY A 55 -17.29 5.00 2.88
CA GLY A 55 -18.39 5.74 2.27
C GLY A 55 -19.75 5.37 2.88
N ASP A 56 -20.02 4.07 2.99
CA ASP A 56 -21.24 3.53 3.59
C ASP A 56 -21.36 3.92 5.07
N GLN A 57 -20.25 3.91 5.81
CA GLN A 57 -20.22 4.17 7.23
C GLN A 57 -20.30 5.66 7.59
N MET A 58 -19.62 6.52 6.84
CA MET A 58 -19.53 7.96 7.10
C MET A 58 -20.62 8.78 6.40
N GLY A 59 -21.43 8.17 5.53
CA GLY A 59 -22.53 8.84 4.82
C GLY A 59 -22.03 9.83 3.74
N GLN A 60 -20.75 9.75 3.34
CA GLN A 60 -20.15 10.60 2.29
C GLN A 60 -19.32 9.72 1.35
N GLN A 61 -19.38 10.02 0.06
CA GLN A 61 -18.61 9.26 -0.91
C GLN A 61 -17.09 9.34 -0.65
N VAL A 62 -16.42 8.20 -0.76
CA VAL A 62 -14.96 8.12 -0.83
C VAL A 62 -14.58 7.65 -2.25
N VAL A 63 -14.00 8.57 -3.04
CA VAL A 63 -13.68 8.32 -4.45
C VAL A 63 -12.22 7.97 -4.60
N VAL A 64 -11.94 6.81 -5.21
CA VAL A 64 -10.57 6.38 -5.52
C VAL A 64 -10.08 7.08 -6.79
N ASP A 65 -9.00 7.86 -6.66
CA ASP A 65 -8.33 8.55 -7.75
C ASP A 65 -6.96 7.92 -8.02
N SER A 66 -6.84 7.19 -9.13
CA SER A 66 -5.61 6.49 -9.50
C SER A 66 -4.59 7.43 -10.12
N ARG A 67 -3.44 7.62 -9.45
CA ARG A 67 -2.31 8.46 -9.88
C ARG A 67 -1.03 7.66 -9.94
N ALA A 68 -0.95 6.80 -10.94
CA ALA A 68 0.11 5.83 -11.10
C ALA A 68 1.42 6.41 -11.63
N GLY A 69 2.54 5.77 -11.27
CA GLY A 69 3.85 6.00 -11.87
C GLY A 69 5.00 6.02 -10.87
N ALA A 70 6.20 5.69 -11.36
CA ALA A 70 7.46 5.68 -10.61
C ALA A 70 7.36 4.94 -9.25
N SER A 71 6.86 3.70 -9.26
CA SER A 71 6.65 2.87 -8.07
C SER A 71 5.81 3.54 -6.97
N GLY A 72 4.80 4.33 -7.37
CA GLY A 72 3.89 5.04 -6.48
C GLY A 72 4.33 6.45 -6.09
N ARG A 73 5.54 6.89 -6.49
CA ARG A 73 6.08 8.21 -6.14
C ARG A 73 5.16 9.34 -6.57
N ILE A 74 4.63 9.29 -7.81
CA ILE A 74 3.81 10.39 -8.39
C ILE A 74 2.54 10.61 -7.56
N GLY A 75 1.78 9.57 -7.25
CA GLY A 75 0.55 9.69 -6.46
C GLY A 75 0.81 10.08 -5.00
N THR A 76 1.90 9.59 -4.42
CA THR A 76 2.29 9.93 -3.04
C THR A 76 2.74 11.39 -2.95
N GLU A 77 3.50 11.91 -3.92
CA GLU A 77 3.88 13.31 -4.01
C GLU A 77 2.66 14.23 -4.15
N LEU A 78 1.71 13.86 -5.02
CA LEU A 78 0.47 14.60 -5.18
C LEU A 78 -0.29 14.70 -3.86
N ALA A 79 -0.37 13.60 -3.12
CA ALA A 79 -1.04 13.57 -1.81
C ALA A 79 -0.32 14.47 -0.80
N ALA A 80 1.01 14.41 -0.70
CA ALA A 80 1.79 15.25 0.22
C ALA A 80 1.58 16.75 0.00
N LYS A 81 1.31 17.15 -1.25
CA LYS A 81 1.07 18.55 -1.66
C LYS A 81 -0.41 18.95 -1.64
N SER A 82 -1.31 18.05 -1.29
CA SER A 82 -2.75 18.32 -1.22
C SER A 82 -3.12 19.07 0.07
N SER A 83 -4.31 19.69 0.09
CA SER A 83 -4.83 20.38 1.27
C SER A 83 -4.95 19.44 2.46
N ALA A 84 -4.51 19.90 3.63
CA ALA A 84 -4.53 19.15 4.88
C ALA A 84 -5.88 19.31 5.63
N ASP A 85 -7.00 19.17 4.92
CA ASP A 85 -8.35 19.37 5.42
C ASP A 85 -9.10 18.04 5.68
N GLY A 86 -8.40 16.90 5.52
CA GLY A 86 -8.98 15.56 5.68
C GLY A 86 -9.73 15.04 4.45
N TYR A 87 -9.91 15.83 3.41
CA TYR A 87 -10.62 15.41 2.19
C TYR A 87 -9.72 14.89 1.07
N ASN A 88 -8.41 14.95 1.28
CA ASN A 88 -7.41 14.30 0.41
C ASN A 88 -6.63 13.30 1.25
N LEU A 89 -6.79 12.04 0.94
CA LEU A 89 -6.09 10.94 1.60
C LEU A 89 -5.27 10.17 0.56
N VAL A 90 -4.27 9.44 1.01
CA VAL A 90 -3.52 8.51 0.14
C VAL A 90 -3.55 7.11 0.72
N LEU A 91 -3.73 6.12 -0.15
CA LEU A 91 -3.43 4.74 0.19
C LEU A 91 -1.94 4.51 -0.02
N GLY A 92 -1.17 4.71 1.05
CA GLY A 92 0.25 4.45 1.10
C GLY A 92 0.58 2.97 1.15
N ASN A 93 1.78 2.64 0.68
CA ASN A 93 2.34 1.30 0.79
C ASN A 93 3.88 1.35 0.92
N ILE A 94 4.47 0.18 1.05
CA ILE A 94 5.88 0.02 1.36
C ILE A 94 6.82 0.68 0.34
N ALA A 95 6.51 0.69 -0.97
CA ALA A 95 7.43 1.18 -1.98
C ALA A 95 7.67 2.69 -1.86
N PRO A 96 6.66 3.59 -1.97
CA PRO A 96 6.88 5.03 -1.90
C PRO A 96 7.22 5.52 -0.49
N LEU A 97 6.84 4.80 0.57
CA LEU A 97 7.00 5.28 1.95
C LEU A 97 8.17 4.64 2.70
N ALA A 98 8.75 3.55 2.19
CA ALA A 98 9.89 2.91 2.84
C ALA A 98 11.02 2.54 1.87
N ILE A 99 10.74 1.85 0.75
CA ILE A 99 11.79 1.36 -0.16
C ILE A 99 12.46 2.51 -0.91
N LEU A 100 11.69 3.42 -1.51
CA LEU A 100 12.25 4.57 -2.23
C LEU A 100 13.07 5.48 -1.30
N PRO A 101 12.61 5.86 -0.10
CA PRO A 101 13.44 6.58 0.86
C PRO A 101 14.72 5.83 1.22
N ALA A 102 14.62 4.52 1.49
CA ALA A 102 15.75 3.68 1.86
C ALA A 102 16.80 3.52 0.75
N SER A 103 16.40 3.64 -0.51
CA SER A 103 17.30 3.55 -1.67
C SER A 103 18.11 4.82 -1.93
N GLY A 104 17.84 5.93 -1.23
CA GLY A 104 18.45 7.23 -1.49
C GLY A 104 17.85 7.96 -2.70
N ALA A 105 16.72 7.51 -3.23
CA ALA A 105 16.02 8.19 -4.33
C ALA A 105 15.65 9.62 -3.94
N LYS A 106 15.83 10.57 -4.86
CA LYS A 106 15.38 11.95 -4.66
C LYS A 106 13.87 12.02 -4.69
N LEU A 107 13.25 12.30 -3.56
CA LEU A 107 11.81 12.42 -3.39
C LEU A 107 11.43 13.90 -3.25
N ALA A 108 10.29 14.28 -3.84
CA ALA A 108 9.71 15.63 -3.68
C ALA A 108 8.70 15.70 -2.50
N TYR A 109 8.76 14.72 -1.61
CA TYR A 109 8.01 14.65 -0.35
C TYR A 109 8.88 14.00 0.75
N ASP A 110 8.58 14.32 1.99
CA ASP A 110 9.16 13.65 3.16
C ASP A 110 8.24 12.46 3.54
N PRO A 111 8.73 11.20 3.53
CA PRO A 111 7.91 10.04 3.87
C PRO A 111 7.46 10.01 5.33
N ILE A 112 8.15 10.73 6.21
CA ILE A 112 7.87 10.80 7.65
C ILE A 112 7.15 12.09 8.02
N GLY A 113 7.70 13.25 7.65
CA GLY A 113 7.18 14.57 8.03
C GLY A 113 6.12 15.12 7.10
N GLY A 114 6.00 14.58 5.88
CA GLY A 114 5.03 15.02 4.87
C GLY A 114 3.62 14.48 5.04
N PHE A 115 3.39 13.60 6.03
CA PHE A 115 2.11 12.95 6.25
C PHE A 115 1.76 12.80 7.73
N ASN A 116 0.48 12.76 8.01
CA ASN A 116 -0.10 12.24 9.22
C ASN A 116 -0.59 10.81 8.95
N PRO A 117 0.10 9.75 9.42
CA PRO A 117 -0.40 8.38 9.36
C PRO A 117 -1.75 8.29 10.08
N VAL A 118 -2.73 7.62 9.47
CA VAL A 118 -4.07 7.41 10.05
C VAL A 118 -4.18 6.00 10.60
N SER A 119 -4.07 5.00 9.73
CA SER A 119 -4.10 3.59 10.13
C SER A 119 -3.55 2.69 9.03
N LEU A 120 -2.87 1.64 9.42
CA LEU A 120 -2.73 0.46 8.58
C LEU A 120 -4.12 -0.12 8.31
N ILE A 121 -4.34 -0.73 7.13
CA ILE A 121 -5.64 -1.34 6.79
C ILE A 121 -5.52 -2.79 6.35
N ALA A 122 -4.38 -3.18 5.79
CA ALA A 122 -4.12 -4.57 5.41
C ALA A 122 -2.63 -4.83 5.27
N THR A 123 -2.26 -6.11 5.42
CA THR A 123 -0.97 -6.67 5.03
C THR A 123 -1.17 -7.79 4.01
N SER A 124 -0.14 -8.08 3.22
CA SER A 124 -0.19 -9.14 2.22
C SER A 124 1.22 -9.63 1.94
N ASP A 125 1.35 -10.93 1.73
CA ASP A 125 2.54 -11.47 1.10
C ASP A 125 2.45 -11.28 -0.41
N TYR A 126 3.59 -11.31 -1.07
CA TYR A 126 3.62 -11.55 -2.50
C TYR A 126 3.54 -13.06 -2.74
N ILE A 127 3.04 -13.43 -3.91
CA ILE A 127 2.96 -14.81 -4.36
C ILE A 127 3.90 -14.94 -5.54
N LEU A 128 4.91 -15.80 -5.40
CA LEU A 128 5.76 -16.18 -6.51
C LEU A 128 4.94 -17.02 -7.48
N THR A 129 4.68 -16.47 -8.65
CA THR A 129 3.91 -17.13 -9.71
C THR A 129 4.73 -17.24 -10.99
N VAL A 130 4.48 -18.30 -11.73
CA VAL A 130 5.10 -18.56 -13.03
C VAL A 130 4.04 -18.76 -14.11
N HIS A 131 4.41 -18.50 -15.38
CA HIS A 131 3.58 -18.90 -16.51
C HIS A 131 3.48 -20.43 -16.57
N PRO A 132 2.31 -21.03 -16.85
CA PRO A 132 2.12 -22.48 -16.82
C PRO A 132 3.00 -23.28 -17.78
N SER A 133 3.51 -22.67 -18.86
CA SER A 133 4.42 -23.31 -19.80
C SER A 133 5.83 -23.54 -19.21
N LEU A 134 6.18 -22.86 -18.12
CA LEU A 134 7.46 -23.09 -17.46
C LEU A 134 7.44 -24.47 -16.78
N PRO A 135 8.43 -25.34 -17.02
CA PRO A 135 8.45 -26.72 -16.49
C PRO A 135 8.89 -26.73 -15.01
N THR A 136 8.20 -25.95 -14.17
CA THR A 136 8.48 -25.81 -12.74
C THR A 136 7.20 -25.98 -11.94
N ARG A 137 7.24 -26.80 -10.88
CA ARG A 137 6.10 -27.02 -9.97
C ARG A 137 6.42 -26.65 -8.53
N SER A 138 7.67 -26.31 -8.27
CA SER A 138 8.18 -25.93 -6.95
C SER A 138 9.24 -24.84 -7.08
N VAL A 139 9.56 -24.19 -5.95
CA VAL A 139 10.71 -23.28 -5.89
C VAL A 139 12.01 -24.00 -6.18
N LYS A 140 12.14 -25.28 -5.77
CA LYS A 140 13.31 -26.11 -6.05
C LYS A 140 13.51 -26.32 -7.57
N ASP A 141 12.43 -26.60 -8.31
CA ASP A 141 12.51 -26.75 -9.78
C ASP A 141 12.88 -25.41 -10.44
N LEU A 142 12.30 -24.31 -9.95
CA LEU A 142 12.63 -22.97 -10.47
C LEU A 142 14.10 -22.63 -10.23
N LEU A 143 14.64 -22.95 -9.04
CA LEU A 143 16.05 -22.73 -8.73
C LEU A 143 16.96 -23.56 -9.65
N ALA A 144 16.64 -24.85 -9.87
CA ALA A 144 17.40 -25.70 -10.79
C ALA A 144 17.39 -25.15 -12.21
N LEU A 145 16.20 -24.72 -12.70
CA LEU A 145 16.07 -24.12 -14.04
C LEU A 145 16.83 -22.79 -14.15
N ALA A 146 16.74 -21.92 -13.15
CA ALA A 146 17.45 -20.62 -13.15
C ALA A 146 18.97 -20.80 -13.13
N LYS A 147 19.49 -21.81 -12.42
CA LYS A 147 20.91 -22.16 -12.41
C LYS A 147 21.38 -22.71 -13.76
N SER A 148 20.55 -23.50 -14.44
CA SER A 148 20.89 -24.06 -15.77
C SER A 148 20.77 -23.04 -16.92
N ARG A 149 20.05 -21.95 -16.71
CA ARG A 149 19.76 -20.90 -17.72
C ARG A 149 19.97 -19.48 -17.15
N PRO A 150 21.20 -19.13 -16.75
CA PRO A 150 21.50 -17.84 -16.13
C PRO A 150 21.17 -16.69 -17.07
N GLY A 151 20.39 -15.71 -16.60
CA GLY A 151 19.99 -14.54 -17.37
C GLY A 151 18.97 -14.79 -18.48
N GLN A 152 18.33 -15.98 -18.55
CA GLN A 152 17.29 -16.26 -19.55
C GLN A 152 15.87 -16.16 -18.99
N LEU A 153 15.69 -16.39 -17.70
CA LEU A 153 14.39 -16.24 -17.06
C LEU A 153 14.15 -14.77 -16.69
N THR A 154 12.95 -14.26 -17.04
CA THR A 154 12.56 -12.90 -16.75
C THR A 154 11.54 -12.85 -15.61
N TYR A 155 11.59 -11.82 -14.79
CA TYR A 155 10.52 -11.57 -13.81
C TYR A 155 9.94 -10.16 -13.97
N ALA A 156 8.60 -10.11 -13.97
CA ALA A 156 7.86 -8.86 -14.02
C ALA A 156 7.70 -8.25 -12.62
N SER A 157 7.78 -6.94 -12.52
CA SER A 157 7.54 -6.20 -11.28
C SER A 157 6.60 -5.00 -11.48
N SER A 158 6.17 -4.40 -10.39
CA SER A 158 5.35 -3.18 -10.39
C SER A 158 6.14 -1.90 -10.69
N GLY A 159 7.41 -2.02 -11.06
CA GLY A 159 8.33 -0.93 -11.35
C GLY A 159 9.67 -1.08 -10.61
N SER A 160 10.70 -0.36 -11.09
CA SER A 160 12.01 -0.31 -10.43
C SER A 160 11.87 0.21 -9.00
N LEU A 161 12.61 -0.38 -8.06
CA LEU A 161 12.51 -0.11 -6.62
C LEU A 161 11.10 -0.34 -6.02
N GLY A 162 10.23 -1.06 -6.71
CA GLY A 162 9.02 -1.62 -6.13
C GLY A 162 9.34 -2.85 -5.28
N ALA A 163 8.49 -3.20 -4.31
CA ALA A 163 8.72 -4.40 -3.50
C ALA A 163 8.81 -5.71 -4.30
N PRO A 164 8.04 -5.95 -5.40
CA PRO A 164 8.26 -7.08 -6.29
C PRO A 164 9.63 -7.11 -6.97
N HIS A 165 10.20 -5.94 -7.30
CA HIS A 165 11.58 -5.86 -7.80
C HIS A 165 12.56 -6.33 -6.73
N LEU A 166 12.44 -5.79 -5.51
CA LEU A 166 13.32 -6.18 -4.41
C LEU A 166 13.13 -7.66 -4.01
N ALA A 167 11.92 -8.22 -4.17
CA ALA A 167 11.70 -9.65 -3.98
C ALA A 167 12.49 -10.48 -4.98
N GLY A 168 12.53 -10.07 -6.27
CA GLY A 168 13.34 -10.71 -7.30
C GLY A 168 14.83 -10.58 -7.05
N GLU A 169 15.30 -9.40 -6.65
CA GLU A 169 16.73 -9.18 -6.37
C GLU A 169 17.18 -9.93 -5.10
N LEU A 170 16.36 -9.97 -4.06
CA LEU A 170 16.64 -10.79 -2.88
C LEU A 170 16.67 -12.27 -3.23
N PHE A 171 15.79 -12.74 -4.13
CA PHE A 171 15.80 -14.10 -4.63
C PHE A 171 17.11 -14.37 -5.42
N ASN A 172 17.50 -13.49 -6.33
CA ASN A 172 18.75 -13.59 -7.08
C ASN A 172 19.96 -13.71 -6.14
N LEU A 173 20.03 -12.82 -5.14
CA LEU A 173 21.11 -12.77 -4.16
C LEU A 173 21.20 -14.05 -3.32
N MET A 174 20.08 -14.45 -2.69
CA MET A 174 20.08 -15.56 -1.75
C MET A 174 20.24 -16.93 -2.44
N ALA A 175 19.70 -17.06 -3.66
CA ALA A 175 19.79 -18.30 -4.44
C ALA A 175 21.05 -18.41 -5.30
N GLY A 176 21.84 -17.34 -5.45
CA GLY A 176 22.99 -17.30 -6.36
C GLY A 176 22.58 -17.52 -7.82
N VAL A 177 21.45 -16.97 -8.25
CA VAL A 177 20.93 -17.08 -9.63
C VAL A 177 20.83 -15.68 -10.27
N LYS A 178 20.61 -15.64 -11.59
CA LYS A 178 20.42 -14.40 -12.34
C LYS A 178 19.11 -14.44 -13.11
N LEU A 179 18.04 -13.86 -12.54
CA LEU A 179 16.81 -13.54 -13.23
C LEU A 179 16.90 -12.11 -13.80
N LEU A 180 16.31 -11.86 -14.97
CA LEU A 180 16.26 -10.54 -15.57
C LEU A 180 15.01 -9.79 -15.16
N HIS A 181 15.16 -8.59 -14.61
CA HIS A 181 14.05 -7.72 -14.21
C HIS A 181 13.39 -7.03 -15.40
N VAL A 182 12.05 -7.07 -15.46
CA VAL A 182 11.23 -6.33 -16.42
C VAL A 182 10.23 -5.47 -15.67
N PRO A 183 10.41 -4.13 -15.61
CA PRO A 183 9.55 -3.23 -14.87
C PRO A 183 8.28 -2.86 -15.63
N TYR A 184 7.13 -2.88 -14.94
CA TYR A 184 5.83 -2.39 -15.42
C TYR A 184 5.29 -1.27 -14.52
N LYS A 185 4.19 -0.62 -14.95
CA LYS A 185 3.56 0.47 -14.17
C LYS A 185 2.62 -0.04 -13.07
N GLY A 186 2.88 -1.20 -12.46
CA GLY A 186 2.09 -1.80 -11.39
C GLY A 186 1.91 -3.30 -11.52
N ASN A 187 1.35 -3.95 -10.48
CA ASN A 187 1.15 -5.41 -10.48
C ASN A 187 0.11 -5.89 -11.50
N GLY A 188 -0.92 -5.10 -11.85
CA GLY A 188 -1.89 -5.46 -12.89
C GLY A 188 -1.24 -5.65 -14.25
N PRO A 189 -0.57 -4.63 -14.83
CA PRO A 189 0.20 -4.80 -16.07
C PRO A 189 1.26 -5.89 -16.02
N ALA A 190 1.98 -6.05 -14.89
CA ALA A 190 2.95 -7.13 -14.70
C ALA A 190 2.30 -8.53 -14.78
N ALA A 191 1.10 -8.68 -14.20
CA ALA A 191 0.35 -9.93 -14.29
C ALA A 191 -0.06 -10.27 -15.72
N ILE A 192 -0.47 -9.27 -16.51
CA ILE A 192 -0.80 -9.45 -17.94
C ILE A 192 0.43 -9.96 -18.70
N ALA A 193 1.63 -9.40 -18.45
CA ALA A 193 2.86 -9.84 -19.09
C ALA A 193 3.21 -11.32 -18.78
N VAL A 194 2.95 -11.79 -17.55
CA VAL A 194 3.10 -13.21 -17.23
C VAL A 194 2.02 -14.05 -17.91
N LEU A 195 0.76 -13.60 -17.93
CA LEU A 195 -0.37 -14.31 -18.57
C LEU A 195 -0.17 -14.51 -20.08
N THR A 196 0.47 -13.55 -20.74
CA THR A 196 0.77 -13.59 -22.18
C THR A 196 2.08 -14.32 -22.50
N GLY A 197 2.88 -14.69 -21.48
CA GLY A 197 4.18 -15.30 -21.65
C GLY A 197 5.29 -14.32 -22.07
N GLU A 198 5.04 -13.02 -22.06
CA GLU A 198 6.06 -11.99 -22.30
C GLU A 198 7.16 -12.03 -21.22
N THR A 199 6.77 -12.31 -19.97
CA THR A 199 7.69 -12.61 -18.88
C THR A 199 7.38 -13.97 -18.28
N THR A 200 8.38 -14.63 -17.69
CA THR A 200 8.25 -16.00 -17.21
C THR A 200 7.60 -16.11 -15.84
N MET A 201 7.77 -15.09 -15.00
CA MET A 201 7.33 -15.12 -13.60
C MET A 201 7.13 -13.73 -13.02
N MET A 202 6.51 -13.68 -11.84
CA MET A 202 6.43 -12.46 -11.03
C MET A 202 6.26 -12.78 -9.53
N PHE A 203 6.57 -11.80 -8.70
CA PHE A 203 6.15 -11.73 -7.30
C PHE A 203 4.89 -10.84 -7.25
N GLY A 204 3.71 -11.45 -7.39
CA GLY A 204 2.45 -10.75 -7.53
C GLY A 204 1.74 -10.51 -6.20
N THR A 205 0.97 -9.43 -6.09
CA THR A 205 0.02 -9.27 -4.98
C THR A 205 -1.17 -10.21 -5.14
N GLY A 206 -1.78 -10.67 -4.06
CA GLY A 206 -2.95 -11.55 -4.10
C GLY A 206 -4.01 -11.11 -5.11
N PRO A 207 -4.50 -9.85 -5.07
CA PRO A 207 -5.51 -9.38 -6.03
C PRO A 207 -5.10 -9.48 -7.50
N SER A 208 -3.81 -9.38 -7.81
CA SER A 208 -3.33 -9.45 -9.19
C SER A 208 -3.10 -10.87 -9.71
N VAL A 209 -2.96 -11.87 -8.85
CA VAL A 209 -2.61 -13.24 -9.28
C VAL A 209 -3.58 -14.32 -8.85
N VAL A 210 -4.25 -14.21 -7.69
CA VAL A 210 -5.17 -15.24 -7.16
C VAL A 210 -6.28 -15.59 -8.15
N PRO A 211 -6.95 -14.63 -8.82
CA PRO A 211 -7.98 -14.97 -9.82
C PRO A 211 -7.43 -15.81 -10.99
N HIS A 212 -6.17 -15.63 -11.35
CA HIS A 212 -5.53 -16.34 -12.47
C HIS A 212 -4.98 -17.69 -12.05
N ILE A 213 -4.56 -17.84 -10.79
CA ILE A 213 -4.15 -19.11 -10.20
C ILE A 213 -5.35 -20.06 -10.15
N GLY A 214 -6.52 -19.57 -9.68
CA GLY A 214 -7.72 -20.36 -9.53
C GLY A 214 -8.26 -20.97 -10.85
N VAL A 215 -7.96 -20.35 -11.99
CA VAL A 215 -8.33 -20.85 -13.33
C VAL A 215 -7.16 -21.45 -14.11
N GLY A 216 -6.02 -21.71 -13.44
CA GLY A 216 -4.86 -22.39 -14.03
C GLY A 216 -4.05 -21.55 -15.04
N LYS A 217 -4.33 -20.24 -15.17
CA LYS A 217 -3.60 -19.34 -16.08
C LYS A 217 -2.26 -18.87 -15.50
N MET A 218 -2.05 -19.05 -14.20
CA MET A 218 -0.77 -18.89 -13.51
C MET A 218 -0.58 -20.06 -12.56
N ARG A 219 0.67 -20.40 -12.26
CA ARG A 219 1.02 -21.39 -11.24
C ARG A 219 1.72 -20.70 -10.08
N ALA A 220 1.15 -20.78 -8.87
CA ALA A 220 1.78 -20.34 -7.65
C ALA A 220 2.82 -21.38 -7.19
N LEU A 221 3.96 -20.90 -6.68
CA LEU A 221 5.03 -21.75 -6.18
C LEU A 221 5.26 -21.54 -4.67
N ALA A 222 5.14 -20.30 -4.17
CA ALA A 222 5.37 -19.96 -2.76
C ALA A 222 4.79 -18.58 -2.42
N THR A 223 4.64 -18.30 -1.12
CA THR A 223 4.42 -16.94 -0.58
C THR A 223 5.73 -16.35 -0.07
N THR A 224 5.85 -15.01 -0.07
CA THR A 224 7.10 -14.32 0.30
C THR A 224 7.19 -13.90 1.76
N GLY A 225 6.17 -14.20 2.56
CA GLY A 225 6.15 -13.91 4.00
C GLY A 225 7.08 -14.80 4.80
N GLY A 226 7.35 -14.40 6.05
CA GLY A 226 8.15 -15.20 7.00
C GLY A 226 7.47 -16.48 7.46
N LYS A 227 6.15 -16.64 7.23
CA LYS A 227 5.30 -17.79 7.56
C LYS A 227 4.37 -18.08 6.39
N ARG A 228 3.78 -19.28 6.36
CA ARG A 228 2.70 -19.60 5.42
C ARG A 228 1.50 -18.70 5.68
N SER A 229 1.13 -17.90 4.70
CA SER A 229 -0.11 -17.11 4.70
C SER A 229 -1.22 -17.78 3.89
N MET A 230 -0.88 -18.74 3.04
CA MET A 230 -1.81 -19.57 2.27
C MET A 230 -1.52 -21.05 2.62
N PRO A 231 -2.52 -21.83 3.07
CA PRO A 231 -2.30 -23.21 3.54
C PRO A 231 -1.62 -24.14 2.53
N ASP A 232 -1.98 -23.98 1.24
CA ASP A 232 -1.52 -24.85 0.16
C ASP A 232 -0.18 -24.40 -0.47
N LEU A 233 0.39 -23.29 -0.03
CA LEU A 233 1.66 -22.76 -0.53
C LEU A 233 2.70 -22.68 0.58
N PRO A 234 3.94 -23.14 0.32
CA PRO A 234 5.03 -22.95 1.27
C PRO A 234 5.40 -21.45 1.35
N ALA A 235 5.95 -21.03 2.48
CA ALA A 235 6.63 -19.74 2.58
C ALA A 235 8.04 -19.86 1.99
N MET A 236 8.52 -18.84 1.28
CA MET A 236 9.89 -18.80 0.78
C MET A 236 10.93 -18.99 1.88
N ASN A 237 10.65 -18.46 3.07
CA ASN A 237 11.52 -18.59 4.25
C ASN A 237 11.76 -20.07 4.69
N GLU A 238 10.86 -20.99 4.36
CA GLU A 238 11.05 -22.43 4.65
C GLU A 238 12.19 -23.05 3.81
N MET A 239 12.41 -22.50 2.61
CA MET A 239 13.42 -22.98 1.65
C MET A 239 14.66 -22.09 1.59
N MET A 240 14.49 -20.83 1.95
CA MET A 240 15.52 -19.80 1.94
C MET A 240 15.43 -19.01 3.26
N PRO A 241 16.00 -19.54 4.37
CA PRO A 241 15.91 -18.89 5.68
C PRO A 241 16.37 -17.43 5.67
N GLY A 242 15.51 -16.53 6.18
CA GLY A 242 15.73 -15.07 6.12
C GLY A 242 15.10 -14.39 4.90
N TYR A 243 14.56 -15.13 3.94
CA TYR A 243 13.80 -14.52 2.86
C TYR A 243 12.42 -14.06 3.37
N GLU A 244 12.19 -12.76 3.37
CA GLU A 244 10.91 -12.18 3.71
C GLU A 244 10.70 -10.85 2.98
N VAL A 245 9.63 -10.77 2.20
CA VAL A 245 9.17 -9.53 1.54
C VAL A 245 7.66 -9.46 1.66
N THR A 246 7.18 -8.53 2.47
CA THR A 246 5.74 -8.33 2.71
C THR A 246 5.28 -6.98 2.20
N GLN A 247 4.01 -6.89 1.89
CA GLN A 247 3.33 -5.65 1.53
C GLN A 247 2.42 -5.20 2.66
N TRP A 248 2.34 -3.91 2.87
CA TRP A 248 1.34 -3.30 3.72
C TRP A 248 0.65 -2.15 3.00
N TYR A 249 -0.58 -1.90 3.41
CA TYR A 249 -1.43 -0.83 2.92
C TYR A 249 -1.93 -0.02 4.11
N GLY A 250 -1.88 1.29 4.03
CA GLY A 250 -2.38 2.16 5.09
C GLY A 250 -2.85 3.49 4.54
N ILE A 251 -3.75 4.11 5.28
CA ILE A 251 -4.27 5.44 4.96
C ILE A 251 -3.40 6.49 5.65
N LEU A 252 -3.00 7.49 4.87
CA LEU A 252 -2.32 8.68 5.37
C LEU A 252 -3.05 9.94 4.87
N ALA A 253 -3.00 10.98 5.68
CA ALA A 253 -3.43 12.33 5.33
C ALA A 253 -2.19 13.23 5.15
N PRO A 254 -2.27 14.34 4.40
CA PRO A 254 -1.21 15.34 4.33
C PRO A 254 -0.81 15.84 5.73
N ALA A 255 0.46 16.21 5.91
CA ALA A 255 0.93 16.82 7.16
C ALA A 255 0.13 18.08 7.48
N GLY A 256 -0.16 18.31 8.77
CA GLY A 256 -0.99 19.43 9.21
C GLY A 256 -2.49 19.17 9.20
N THR A 257 -2.95 17.98 8.80
CA THR A 257 -4.37 17.59 8.96
C THR A 257 -4.73 17.63 10.45
N PRO A 258 -5.85 18.30 10.84
CA PRO A 258 -6.24 18.44 12.22
C PRO A 258 -6.32 17.09 12.97
N PRO A 259 -5.78 16.99 14.20
CA PRO A 259 -5.75 15.75 14.97
C PRO A 259 -7.14 15.11 15.13
N ALA A 260 -8.17 15.91 15.37
CA ALA A 260 -9.55 15.41 15.50
C ALA A 260 -10.06 14.69 14.22
N ILE A 261 -9.62 15.15 13.03
CA ILE A 261 -9.97 14.49 11.77
C ILE A 261 -9.20 13.18 11.63
N VAL A 262 -7.91 13.15 11.98
CA VAL A 262 -7.08 11.93 11.96
C VAL A 262 -7.67 10.88 12.90
N GLU A 263 -8.03 11.26 14.12
CA GLU A 263 -8.68 10.38 15.11
C GLU A 263 -10.05 9.86 14.61
N ARG A 264 -10.85 10.72 14.01
CA ARG A 264 -12.14 10.31 13.43
C ARG A 264 -11.93 9.29 12.32
N LEU A 265 -11.05 9.55 11.37
CA LEU A 265 -10.73 8.63 10.28
C LEU A 265 -10.19 7.29 10.81
N GLN A 266 -9.31 7.32 11.81
CA GLN A 266 -8.77 6.10 12.41
C GLN A 266 -9.86 5.24 13.03
N LYS A 267 -10.79 5.85 13.79
CA LYS A 267 -11.93 5.12 14.38
C LYS A 267 -12.81 4.48 13.30
N GLU A 268 -13.14 5.24 12.25
CA GLU A 268 -13.98 4.73 11.17
C GLU A 268 -13.29 3.59 10.40
N ILE A 269 -11.97 3.69 10.17
CA ILE A 269 -11.17 2.61 9.57
C ILE A 269 -11.19 1.37 10.48
N ALA A 270 -10.99 1.53 11.78
CA ALA A 270 -10.99 0.40 12.71
C ALA A 270 -12.34 -0.35 12.71
N ILE A 271 -13.47 0.38 12.70
CA ILE A 271 -14.81 -0.20 12.60
C ILE A 271 -15.00 -0.90 11.24
N ALA A 272 -14.59 -0.26 10.14
CA ALA A 272 -14.71 -0.86 8.81
C ALA A 272 -13.92 -2.17 8.70
N ILE A 273 -12.67 -2.20 9.20
CA ILE A 273 -11.81 -3.40 9.19
C ILE A 273 -12.35 -4.51 10.10
N ALA A 274 -12.97 -4.16 11.22
CA ALA A 274 -13.60 -5.13 12.13
C ALA A 274 -14.91 -5.73 11.57
N ASN A 275 -15.49 -5.14 10.52
CA ASN A 275 -16.71 -5.65 9.90
C ASN A 275 -16.39 -6.98 9.16
N PRO A 276 -17.05 -8.11 9.52
CA PRO A 276 -16.78 -9.43 8.93
C PRO A 276 -16.91 -9.46 7.40
N LYS A 277 -17.86 -8.73 6.82
CA LYS A 277 -18.06 -8.66 5.37
C LYS A 277 -16.87 -7.99 4.69
N VAL A 278 -16.37 -6.88 5.25
CA VAL A 278 -15.19 -6.17 4.76
C VAL A 278 -13.94 -7.03 4.91
N ALA A 279 -13.74 -7.63 6.09
CA ALA A 279 -12.62 -8.54 6.35
C ALA A 279 -12.57 -9.70 5.35
N GLN A 280 -13.72 -10.33 5.05
CA GLN A 280 -13.80 -11.41 4.06
C GLN A 280 -13.42 -10.96 2.63
N LEU A 281 -13.71 -9.71 2.24
CA LEU A 281 -13.28 -9.19 0.94
C LEU A 281 -11.76 -9.10 0.85
N PHE A 282 -11.08 -8.65 1.92
CA PHE A 282 -9.62 -8.66 1.98
C PHE A 282 -9.06 -10.08 1.89
N VAL A 283 -9.57 -11.01 2.71
CA VAL A 283 -9.10 -12.41 2.75
C VAL A 283 -9.27 -13.11 1.41
N LYS A 284 -10.40 -12.91 0.71
CA LYS A 284 -10.63 -13.47 -0.64
C LYS A 284 -9.59 -13.02 -1.67
N LEU A 285 -8.96 -11.89 -1.46
CA LEU A 285 -7.91 -11.35 -2.31
C LEU A 285 -6.49 -11.68 -1.81
N GLY A 286 -6.36 -12.58 -0.82
CA GLY A 286 -5.05 -12.95 -0.28
C GLY A 286 -4.39 -11.84 0.54
N THR A 287 -5.18 -10.94 1.13
CA THR A 287 -4.73 -9.89 2.05
C THR A 287 -5.28 -10.14 3.45
N GLN A 288 -4.54 -9.74 4.48
CA GLN A 288 -4.95 -9.85 5.87
C GLN A 288 -5.42 -8.48 6.37
N PRO A 289 -6.70 -8.31 6.71
CA PRO A 289 -7.20 -7.06 7.25
C PRO A 289 -6.56 -6.80 8.62
N VAL A 290 -6.11 -5.58 8.84
CA VAL A 290 -5.49 -5.15 10.09
C VAL A 290 -5.70 -3.65 10.27
N SER A 291 -5.90 -3.19 11.51
CA SER A 291 -5.90 -1.77 11.86
C SER A 291 -4.95 -1.51 13.03
N ASN A 292 -4.45 -0.30 13.12
CA ASN A 292 -3.59 0.14 14.21
C ASN A 292 -3.80 1.62 14.52
N THR A 293 -3.10 2.13 15.51
CA THR A 293 -3.09 3.55 15.85
C THR A 293 -2.16 4.34 14.93
N PRO A 294 -2.36 5.66 14.79
CA PRO A 294 -1.44 6.53 14.04
C PRO A 294 0.01 6.41 14.50
N ALA A 295 0.26 6.31 15.79
CA ALA A 295 1.59 6.15 16.37
C ALA A 295 2.23 4.82 15.98
N GLN A 296 1.49 3.72 16.05
CA GLN A 296 1.96 2.39 15.61
C GLN A 296 2.27 2.38 14.12
N PHE A 297 1.45 3.05 13.30
CA PHE A 297 1.69 3.11 11.86
C PHE A 297 2.91 3.97 11.53
N SER A 298 3.11 5.09 12.22
CA SER A 298 4.33 5.89 12.09
C SER A 298 5.59 5.09 12.44
N THR A 299 5.53 4.31 13.53
CA THR A 299 6.63 3.42 13.95
C THR A 299 6.92 2.36 12.88
N LEU A 300 5.88 1.75 12.28
CA LEU A 300 6.04 0.79 11.19
C LEU A 300 6.79 1.42 10.00
N ILE A 301 6.37 2.60 9.54
CA ILE A 301 7.03 3.27 8.40
C ILE A 301 8.53 3.49 8.68
N ARG A 302 8.88 3.97 9.87
CA ARG A 302 10.29 4.20 10.26
C ARG A 302 11.08 2.90 10.28
N SER A 303 10.56 1.86 10.92
CA SER A 303 11.23 0.55 11.00
C SER A 303 11.42 -0.09 9.61
N GLU A 304 10.45 0.09 8.72
CA GLU A 304 10.57 -0.39 7.34
C GLU A 304 11.63 0.37 6.54
N ILE A 305 11.76 1.69 6.70
CA ILE A 305 12.85 2.46 6.09
C ILE A 305 14.21 1.93 6.56
N GLU A 306 14.39 1.74 7.86
CA GLU A 306 15.64 1.21 8.43
C GLU A 306 15.94 -0.21 7.93
N ARG A 307 14.94 -1.08 7.89
CA ARG A 307 15.06 -2.46 7.40
C ARG A 307 15.50 -2.47 5.94
N TRP A 308 14.78 -1.73 5.08
CA TRP A 308 15.08 -1.70 3.65
C TRP A 308 16.41 -1.02 3.33
N THR A 309 16.84 -0.04 4.13
CA THR A 309 18.20 0.54 4.00
C THR A 309 19.28 -0.53 4.16
N LYS A 310 19.13 -1.42 5.15
CA LYS A 310 20.07 -2.53 5.37
C LYS A 310 20.03 -3.53 4.20
N VAL A 311 18.84 -3.93 3.74
CA VAL A 311 18.65 -4.90 2.65
C VAL A 311 19.19 -4.36 1.32
N ILE A 312 18.84 -3.13 0.93
CA ILE A 312 19.29 -2.49 -0.30
C ILE A 312 20.81 -2.37 -0.33
N LYS A 313 21.41 -1.94 0.79
CA LYS A 313 22.88 -1.86 0.92
C LYS A 313 23.54 -3.23 0.80
N ALA A 314 23.02 -4.25 1.46
CA ALA A 314 23.56 -5.62 1.39
C ALA A 314 23.44 -6.24 0.00
N ALA A 315 22.37 -5.96 -0.72
CA ALA A 315 22.12 -6.45 -2.07
C ALA A 315 22.81 -5.62 -3.17
N GLY A 316 23.46 -4.49 -2.82
CA GLY A 316 24.11 -3.62 -3.80
C GLY A 316 23.16 -2.94 -4.80
N ILE A 317 21.86 -2.86 -4.47
CA ILE A 317 20.84 -2.27 -5.32
C ILE A 317 21.00 -0.75 -5.29
N LYS A 318 21.07 -0.12 -6.48
CA LYS A 318 21.20 1.34 -6.62
C LYS A 318 19.87 1.94 -7.09
N ALA A 319 19.58 3.16 -6.61
CA ALA A 319 18.59 4.00 -7.25
C ALA A 319 19.15 4.51 -8.58
N ASP A 320 18.48 4.23 -9.69
CA ASP A 320 18.80 4.80 -11.01
C ASP A 320 18.47 6.29 -11.05
#